data_5eda49f130f349155a869f70a1557c60
#
_entry.id   5eda49f130f349155a869f70a1557c60
#
_cell.length_a   1.000
_cell.length_b   1.000
_cell.length_c   1.000
_cell.angle_alpha   90.00
_cell.angle_beta   90.00
_cell.angle_gamma   90.00
#
_symmetry.space_group_name_H-M   'P 1'
#
loop_
_entity.id
_entity.type
_entity.pdbx_description
1 polymer ?
#
loop_
_entity_poly.entity_id
_entity_poly.type
_entity_poly.pdbx_seq_one_letter_code
_entity_poly.pdbx_strand_id
1 'polypeptide(L)'
;GQAELLPTYTASTISFVEGDPDATGKSHNDFIRDSTKQFIEQGFKENMTITVSGASNSANNGDYEIVKVTSDEITLVPVDDVVNESASNSITIVGKLHATKDWSLGAFSETTGYPRACAFYEQRLVFAGTATQPQSLYFSVAGDFENFTEGDTDASALNYTIGSNQVNRIVYLASASSLLVGTTGGEFVVRASGTDEPLNPENAQVKKQASYGSADTQPAQIGGYTLFVQRAKRKIRELHYVYDTDSYQATDLTILADHVTENGIIELAYQQEPDSIVWAVTGDGRLLGLTYRREENVVAWHQHKLGGTWVDGSTTYDYGFVENIATIPGELNQDNLYMVVKRTINSVTRRFVEYLSLSDFGSDVTDAFFVDSGLTYSGSSASTISGLDHLVGQTVSVLEEGSAHPTKTVASGAITLDRATTKAHVGLGYTSTLKTPRMEVPMATGTIQGKIKKIYNVTVRFFRTVGASVGTSSDNLDTVPFRDSSDKMDTAVPLFTGDKTIEAQPKWDTEGSI
;
A
#
# COMPACT_ATOMS: atom_id res chain seq x y z
N GLY A 1 -14.82 -22.36 -5.21
CA GLY A 1 -15.43 -23.21 -4.18
C GLY A 1 -14.83 -24.59 -4.23
N GLN A 2 -14.37 -25.11 -3.12
CA GLN A 2 -14.04 -26.52 -3.01
C GLN A 2 -15.33 -27.30 -3.27
N ALA A 3 -15.27 -28.35 -4.09
CA ALA A 3 -16.38 -29.29 -4.21
C ALA A 3 -16.53 -29.95 -2.82
N GLU A 4 -17.62 -29.68 -2.14
CA GLU A 4 -17.96 -30.33 -0.88
C GLU A 4 -18.05 -31.85 -1.20
N LEU A 5 -17.25 -32.66 -0.55
CA LEU A 5 -17.34 -34.11 -0.70
C LEU A 5 -18.72 -34.53 -0.20
N LEU A 6 -19.52 -35.12 -1.08
CA LEU A 6 -20.84 -35.63 -0.71
C LEU A 6 -20.69 -36.69 0.38
N PRO A 7 -21.46 -36.62 1.47
CA PRO A 7 -21.38 -37.59 2.54
C PRO A 7 -21.71 -38.97 2.00
N THR A 8 -20.88 -39.94 2.36
CA THR A 8 -21.09 -41.37 2.04
C THR A 8 -20.85 -42.17 3.28
N TYR A 9 -21.86 -42.88 3.74
CA TYR A 9 -21.81 -43.69 4.95
C TYR A 9 -22.31 -45.09 4.68
N THR A 10 -21.52 -46.09 5.08
CA THR A 10 -21.86 -47.52 4.94
C THR A 10 -21.76 -48.19 6.30
N ALA A 11 -22.85 -48.77 6.78
CA ALA A 11 -22.90 -49.45 8.06
C ALA A 11 -23.93 -50.59 8.07
N SER A 12 -23.70 -51.58 8.91
CA SER A 12 -24.66 -52.66 9.21
C SER A 12 -25.55 -52.36 10.42
N THR A 13 -25.42 -51.17 10.99
CA THR A 13 -26.12 -50.67 12.17
C THR A 13 -27.33 -49.80 11.81
N ILE A 14 -27.58 -49.62 10.50
CA ILE A 14 -28.69 -48.82 9.97
C ILE A 14 -29.98 -49.63 9.95
N SER A 15 -31.07 -49.05 10.41
CA SER A 15 -32.42 -49.60 10.41
C SER A 15 -33.42 -48.58 9.86
N PHE A 16 -34.53 -49.05 9.31
CA PHE A 16 -35.63 -48.23 8.83
C PHE A 16 -36.84 -48.38 9.74
N VAL A 17 -37.50 -47.29 10.01
CA VAL A 17 -38.70 -47.22 10.85
C VAL A 17 -39.79 -46.47 10.11
N GLU A 18 -40.85 -47.20 9.77
CA GLU A 18 -42.06 -46.63 9.19
C GLU A 18 -42.82 -45.85 10.26
N GLY A 19 -43.19 -44.62 9.96
CA GLY A 19 -44.00 -43.77 10.85
C GLY A 19 -45.46 -44.23 10.86
N ASP A 20 -46.04 -44.33 12.05
CA ASP A 20 -47.48 -44.67 12.14
C ASP A 20 -48.35 -43.58 11.55
N PRO A 21 -49.29 -43.87 10.63
CA PRO A 21 -50.24 -42.89 10.15
C PRO A 21 -51.16 -42.41 11.30
N ASP A 22 -51.45 -41.12 11.36
CA ASP A 22 -52.37 -40.58 12.34
C ASP A 22 -53.80 -41.07 12.14
N ALA A 23 -54.68 -40.80 13.12
CA ALA A 23 -56.10 -41.24 13.08
C ALA A 23 -56.87 -40.63 11.86
N THR A 24 -56.27 -39.73 11.10
CA THR A 24 -56.85 -39.11 9.89
C THR A 24 -56.26 -39.70 8.57
N GLY A 25 -55.32 -40.70 8.68
CA GLY A 25 -54.67 -41.33 7.56
C GLY A 25 -53.59 -40.49 6.87
N LYS A 26 -53.10 -39.46 7.54
CA LYS A 26 -51.95 -38.70 7.07
C LYS A 26 -50.64 -39.44 7.42
N SER A 27 -49.77 -39.58 6.45
CA SER A 27 -48.46 -40.16 6.63
C SER A 27 -47.67 -39.33 7.64
N HIS A 28 -47.06 -39.99 8.63
CA HIS A 28 -46.02 -39.42 9.47
C HIS A 28 -44.66 -39.52 8.74
N ASN A 29 -43.71 -38.74 9.22
CA ASN A 29 -42.32 -38.83 8.73
C ASN A 29 -41.76 -40.22 9.05
N ASP A 30 -41.13 -40.84 8.09
CA ASP A 30 -40.39 -42.05 8.24
C ASP A 30 -38.93 -41.75 8.69
N PHE A 31 -38.28 -42.75 9.26
CA PHE A 31 -36.98 -42.55 9.89
C PHE A 31 -35.95 -43.60 9.43
N ILE A 32 -34.73 -43.12 9.20
CA ILE A 32 -33.55 -43.96 9.10
C ILE A 32 -32.75 -43.76 10.37
N ARG A 33 -32.49 -44.85 11.10
CA ARG A 33 -31.77 -44.83 12.38
C ARG A 33 -30.44 -45.54 12.30
N ASP A 34 -29.44 -44.98 13.00
CA ASP A 34 -28.14 -45.58 13.18
C ASP A 34 -27.81 -45.70 14.67
N SER A 35 -27.63 -46.95 15.15
CA SER A 35 -27.29 -47.18 16.57
C SER A 35 -25.89 -46.72 16.95
N THR A 36 -25.01 -46.42 15.97
CA THR A 36 -23.66 -45.88 16.18
C THR A 36 -23.59 -44.34 16.18
N LYS A 37 -24.69 -43.68 15.88
CA LYS A 37 -24.87 -42.22 15.96
C LYS A 37 -23.92 -41.39 15.10
N GLN A 38 -23.72 -41.80 13.83
CA GLN A 38 -22.69 -41.22 12.96
C GLN A 38 -23.23 -40.16 11.96
N PHE A 39 -24.53 -39.98 11.80
CA PHE A 39 -25.07 -39.19 10.69
C PHE A 39 -24.55 -37.73 10.60
N ILE A 40 -24.46 -37.04 11.73
CA ILE A 40 -23.92 -35.67 11.76
C ILE A 40 -22.41 -35.65 11.47
N GLU A 41 -21.65 -36.60 12.06
CA GLU A 41 -20.21 -36.73 11.85
C GLU A 41 -19.85 -37.04 10.40
N GLN A 42 -20.71 -37.80 9.71
CA GLN A 42 -20.56 -38.14 8.29
C GLN A 42 -20.97 -37.01 7.34
N GLY A 43 -21.52 -35.92 7.87
CA GLY A 43 -21.83 -34.72 7.12
C GLY A 43 -23.22 -34.67 6.48
N PHE A 44 -24.17 -35.50 6.91
CA PHE A 44 -25.56 -35.38 6.46
C PHE A 44 -26.22 -34.15 7.08
N LYS A 45 -27.02 -33.43 6.28
CA LYS A 45 -27.67 -32.17 6.67
C LYS A 45 -29.15 -32.17 6.28
N GLU A 46 -29.94 -31.32 6.94
CA GLU A 46 -31.35 -31.05 6.58
C GLU A 46 -31.47 -30.53 5.16
N ASN A 47 -32.55 -30.88 4.49
CA ASN A 47 -32.86 -30.58 3.08
C ASN A 47 -31.88 -31.22 2.06
N MET A 48 -31.11 -32.23 2.47
CA MET A 48 -30.26 -33.00 1.56
C MET A 48 -31.06 -34.17 0.96
N THR A 49 -30.89 -34.43 -0.31
CA THR A 49 -31.34 -35.69 -0.94
C THR A 49 -30.29 -36.76 -0.72
N ILE A 50 -30.71 -37.94 -0.31
CA ILE A 50 -29.85 -39.11 -0.12
C ILE A 50 -30.29 -40.27 -1.01
N THR A 51 -29.36 -41.08 -1.44
CA THR A 51 -29.61 -42.38 -2.07
C THR A 51 -29.26 -43.48 -1.12
N VAL A 52 -30.20 -44.35 -0.82
CA VAL A 52 -30.02 -45.53 0.01
C VAL A 52 -29.88 -46.75 -0.90
N SER A 53 -28.92 -47.63 -0.57
CA SER A 53 -28.73 -48.90 -1.27
C SER A 53 -28.23 -49.98 -0.30
N GLY A 54 -28.48 -51.24 -0.61
CA GLY A 54 -28.07 -52.38 0.19
C GLY A 54 -29.06 -52.83 1.27
N ALA A 55 -30.27 -52.22 1.35
CA ALA A 55 -31.33 -52.72 2.22
C ALA A 55 -31.87 -54.06 1.72
N SER A 56 -32.21 -54.97 2.66
CA SER A 56 -32.83 -56.27 2.31
C SER A 56 -34.21 -56.12 1.69
N ASN A 57 -34.98 -55.17 2.22
CA ASN A 57 -36.23 -54.79 1.58
C ASN A 57 -35.94 -53.83 0.44
N SER A 58 -36.30 -54.26 -0.75
CA SER A 58 -36.10 -53.46 -1.97
C SER A 58 -36.83 -52.10 -1.95
N ALA A 59 -37.91 -52.00 -1.16
CA ALA A 59 -38.65 -50.74 -0.99
C ALA A 59 -37.81 -49.64 -0.26
N ASN A 60 -36.85 -50.05 0.57
CA ASN A 60 -35.97 -49.14 1.29
C ASN A 60 -34.77 -48.67 0.47
N ASN A 61 -34.59 -49.17 -0.74
CA ASN A 61 -33.54 -48.70 -1.65
C ASN A 61 -34.12 -47.66 -2.61
N GLY A 62 -33.58 -46.45 -2.52
CA GLY A 62 -34.12 -45.33 -3.34
C GLY A 62 -33.53 -43.98 -2.94
N ASP A 63 -34.11 -42.93 -3.52
CA ASP A 63 -33.78 -41.55 -3.20
C ASP A 63 -34.81 -41.02 -2.20
N TYR A 64 -34.32 -40.36 -1.15
CA TYR A 64 -35.10 -39.78 -0.07
C TYR A 64 -34.66 -38.35 0.21
N GLU A 65 -35.59 -37.49 0.69
CA GLU A 65 -35.27 -36.13 1.12
C GLU A 65 -35.29 -36.04 2.65
N ILE A 66 -34.25 -35.40 3.22
CA ILE A 66 -34.06 -35.23 4.68
C ILE A 66 -34.83 -33.99 5.15
N VAL A 67 -35.75 -34.16 6.09
CA VAL A 67 -36.40 -33.04 6.83
C VAL A 67 -35.56 -32.59 8.00
N LYS A 68 -35.05 -33.58 8.77
CA LYS A 68 -34.28 -33.31 9.98
C LYS A 68 -33.21 -34.39 10.15
N VAL A 69 -32.05 -34.01 10.68
CA VAL A 69 -30.98 -34.93 11.03
C VAL A 69 -30.54 -34.74 12.46
N THR A 70 -30.35 -35.84 13.15
CA THR A 70 -29.67 -35.92 14.46
C THR A 70 -28.49 -36.87 14.36
N SER A 71 -27.72 -37.07 15.41
CA SER A 71 -26.61 -38.05 15.38
C SER A 71 -27.06 -39.45 15.04
N ASP A 72 -28.22 -39.85 15.52
CA ASP A 72 -28.76 -41.22 15.46
C ASP A 72 -29.97 -41.40 14.52
N GLU A 73 -30.54 -40.34 13.99
CA GLU A 73 -31.77 -40.40 13.19
C GLU A 73 -31.80 -39.40 12.05
N ILE A 74 -32.17 -39.86 10.89
CA ILE A 74 -32.58 -39.02 9.73
C ILE A 74 -34.11 -39.14 9.60
N THR A 75 -34.80 -38.01 9.65
CA THR A 75 -36.24 -37.90 9.40
C THR A 75 -36.47 -37.59 7.93
N LEU A 76 -37.29 -38.37 7.26
CA LEU A 76 -37.60 -38.21 5.84
C LEU A 76 -38.84 -37.31 5.62
N VAL A 77 -38.99 -36.78 4.41
CA VAL A 77 -40.23 -36.04 4.05
C VAL A 77 -41.44 -36.96 4.09
N PRO A 78 -42.65 -36.46 4.43
CA PRO A 78 -43.87 -37.30 4.58
C PRO A 78 -44.35 -38.05 3.31
N VAL A 79 -43.76 -37.79 2.15
CA VAL A 79 -44.08 -38.48 0.88
C VAL A 79 -43.11 -39.62 0.60
N ASP A 80 -42.00 -39.72 1.35
CA ASP A 80 -41.04 -40.79 1.22
C ASP A 80 -41.46 -41.94 2.16
N ASP A 81 -41.64 -43.13 1.64
CA ASP A 81 -42.19 -44.28 2.33
C ASP A 81 -41.12 -45.36 2.48
N VAL A 82 -40.81 -45.72 3.73
CA VAL A 82 -39.91 -46.83 4.05
C VAL A 82 -40.65 -47.91 4.82
N VAL A 83 -40.22 -49.14 4.67
CA VAL A 83 -40.78 -50.29 5.37
C VAL A 83 -39.87 -50.67 6.53
N ASN A 84 -40.45 -51.01 7.68
CA ASN A 84 -39.70 -51.42 8.86
C ASN A 84 -38.67 -52.52 8.54
N GLU A 85 -37.40 -52.21 8.81
CA GLU A 85 -36.30 -53.13 8.60
C GLU A 85 -35.29 -53.01 9.74
N SER A 86 -34.99 -54.11 10.40
CA SER A 86 -33.98 -54.14 11.45
C SER A 86 -32.56 -54.12 10.87
N ALA A 87 -31.64 -53.50 11.60
CA ALA A 87 -30.24 -53.45 11.23
C ALA A 87 -29.64 -54.87 11.11
N SER A 88 -29.16 -55.22 9.92
CA SER A 88 -28.53 -56.55 9.65
C SER A 88 -27.61 -56.55 8.44
N ASN A 89 -27.89 -55.71 7.44
CA ASN A 89 -27.14 -55.62 6.19
C ASN A 89 -26.24 -54.38 6.14
N SER A 90 -25.24 -54.46 5.29
CA SER A 90 -24.41 -53.31 4.98
C SER A 90 -25.19 -52.34 4.06
N ILE A 91 -25.74 -51.30 4.65
CA ILE A 91 -26.52 -50.29 3.96
C ILE A 91 -25.61 -49.08 3.66
N THR A 92 -25.64 -48.60 2.44
CA THR A 92 -24.89 -47.44 2.01
C THR A 92 -25.87 -46.27 1.75
N ILE A 93 -25.60 -45.15 2.41
CA ILE A 93 -26.30 -43.88 2.23
C ILE A 93 -25.34 -42.88 1.58
N VAL A 94 -25.69 -42.32 0.43
CA VAL A 94 -24.90 -41.35 -0.31
C VAL A 94 -25.69 -40.06 -0.40
N GLY A 95 -25.16 -38.94 0.07
CA GLY A 95 -25.74 -37.62 -0.14
C GLY A 95 -25.65 -37.21 -1.61
N LYS A 96 -26.67 -36.56 -2.10
CA LYS A 96 -26.70 -35.96 -3.44
C LYS A 96 -26.66 -34.43 -3.34
N LEU A 97 -26.07 -33.80 -4.35
CA LEU A 97 -26.21 -32.36 -4.52
C LEU A 97 -27.68 -32.04 -4.78
N HIS A 98 -28.31 -31.32 -3.88
CA HIS A 98 -29.66 -30.84 -4.05
C HIS A 98 -29.63 -29.46 -4.73
N ALA A 99 -30.50 -29.27 -5.74
CA ALA A 99 -30.68 -27.94 -6.30
C ALA A 99 -31.40 -27.06 -5.27
N THR A 100 -30.66 -26.18 -4.61
CA THR A 100 -31.28 -25.22 -3.69
C THR A 100 -32.21 -24.26 -4.42
N LYS A 101 -33.38 -24.01 -3.85
CA LYS A 101 -34.30 -22.96 -4.31
C LYS A 101 -33.90 -21.59 -3.83
N ASP A 102 -33.07 -21.56 -2.79
CA ASP A 102 -32.54 -20.34 -2.17
C ASP A 102 -31.19 -19.99 -2.77
N TRP A 103 -31.26 -19.38 -3.93
CA TRP A 103 -30.08 -18.86 -4.63
C TRP A 103 -29.82 -17.44 -4.16
N SER A 104 -28.70 -17.20 -3.50
CA SER A 104 -28.18 -15.85 -3.28
C SER A 104 -26.81 -15.69 -3.92
N LEU A 105 -26.59 -14.55 -4.55
CA LEU A 105 -25.26 -14.18 -4.99
C LEU A 105 -24.38 -13.98 -3.76
N GLY A 106 -23.17 -14.53 -3.77
CA GLY A 106 -22.16 -14.22 -2.76
C GLY A 106 -21.91 -12.72 -2.68
N ALA A 107 -21.41 -12.25 -1.55
CA ALA A 107 -21.05 -10.84 -1.34
C ALA A 107 -20.04 -10.34 -2.39
N PHE A 108 -19.19 -11.22 -2.93
CA PHE A 108 -18.17 -10.93 -3.92
C PHE A 108 -18.40 -11.69 -5.21
N SER A 109 -18.68 -10.99 -6.29
CA SER A 109 -18.90 -11.56 -7.62
C SER A 109 -18.75 -10.47 -8.69
N GLU A 110 -18.76 -10.86 -9.97
CA GLU A 110 -18.80 -9.89 -11.07
C GLU A 110 -20.03 -8.97 -11.01
N THR A 111 -21.16 -9.45 -10.46
CA THR A 111 -22.40 -8.67 -10.34
C THR A 111 -22.40 -7.79 -9.10
N THR A 112 -21.92 -8.28 -7.94
CA THR A 112 -21.93 -7.54 -6.66
C THR A 112 -20.68 -6.70 -6.47
N GLY A 113 -19.65 -6.97 -7.25
CA GLY A 113 -18.33 -6.34 -7.17
C GLY A 113 -17.41 -7.05 -6.19
N TYR A 114 -16.15 -6.62 -6.18
CA TYR A 114 -15.10 -7.13 -5.29
C TYR A 114 -14.72 -6.08 -4.27
N PRO A 115 -14.15 -6.49 -3.11
CA PRO A 115 -13.70 -5.55 -2.08
C PRO A 115 -12.61 -4.63 -2.61
N ARG A 116 -12.66 -3.37 -2.21
CA ARG A 116 -11.68 -2.35 -2.59
C ARG A 116 -10.53 -2.26 -1.62
N ALA A 117 -10.77 -2.54 -0.35
CA ALA A 117 -9.78 -2.49 0.72
C ALA A 117 -9.73 -3.81 1.47
N CYS A 118 -8.54 -4.18 1.91
CA CYS A 118 -8.31 -5.33 2.77
C CYS A 118 -7.27 -4.99 3.85
N ALA A 119 -7.39 -5.62 5.00
CA ALA A 119 -6.42 -5.57 6.09
C ALA A 119 -6.56 -6.79 6.98
N PHE A 120 -5.51 -7.10 7.75
CA PHE A 120 -5.62 -8.03 8.87
C PHE A 120 -5.84 -7.25 10.16
N TYR A 121 -6.78 -7.67 10.97
CA TYR A 121 -7.06 -7.06 12.26
C TYR A 121 -7.54 -8.12 13.26
N GLU A 122 -6.91 -8.19 14.43
CA GLU A 122 -7.24 -9.15 15.51
C GLU A 122 -7.46 -10.58 15.00
N GLN A 123 -6.46 -11.14 14.30
CA GLN A 123 -6.48 -12.48 13.73
C GLN A 123 -7.62 -12.75 12.72
N ARG A 124 -8.18 -11.71 12.12
CA ARG A 124 -9.21 -11.79 11.08
C ARG A 124 -8.74 -11.12 9.79
N LEU A 125 -9.09 -11.69 8.66
CA LEU A 125 -9.01 -11.00 7.38
C LEU A 125 -10.25 -10.13 7.23
N VAL A 126 -10.03 -8.85 6.93
CA VAL A 126 -11.10 -7.87 6.76
C VAL A 126 -11.14 -7.39 5.32
N PHE A 127 -12.28 -7.52 4.69
CA PHE A 127 -12.57 -6.93 3.39
C PHE A 127 -13.58 -5.79 3.53
N ALA A 128 -13.50 -4.79 2.65
CA ALA A 128 -14.42 -3.66 2.71
C ALA A 128 -14.70 -3.03 1.34
N GLY A 129 -15.91 -2.47 1.22
CA GLY A 129 -16.25 -1.56 0.15
C GLY A 129 -16.41 -2.22 -1.22
N THR A 130 -17.45 -3.02 -1.43
CA THR A 130 -17.81 -3.52 -2.77
C THR A 130 -18.59 -2.46 -3.56
N ALA A 131 -18.77 -2.69 -4.86
CA ALA A 131 -19.52 -1.78 -5.72
C ALA A 131 -20.99 -1.63 -5.29
N THR A 132 -21.63 -2.71 -4.85
CA THR A 132 -23.03 -2.71 -4.41
C THR A 132 -23.20 -2.41 -2.93
N GLN A 133 -22.19 -2.71 -2.10
CA GLN A 133 -22.18 -2.45 -0.66
C GLN A 133 -20.94 -1.64 -0.25
N PRO A 134 -20.88 -0.35 -0.62
CA PRO A 134 -19.67 0.46 -0.48
C PRO A 134 -19.29 0.79 0.97
N GLN A 135 -20.20 0.57 1.94
CA GLN A 135 -20.00 0.87 3.35
C GLN A 135 -19.89 -0.38 4.23
N SER A 136 -19.87 -1.58 3.63
CA SER A 136 -19.83 -2.83 4.39
C SER A 136 -18.40 -3.30 4.63
N LEU A 137 -18.20 -3.85 5.82
CA LEU A 137 -16.99 -4.50 6.32
C LEU A 137 -17.31 -5.98 6.51
N TYR A 138 -16.47 -6.85 6.02
CA TYR A 138 -16.59 -8.30 6.14
C TYR A 138 -15.35 -8.83 6.86
N PHE A 139 -15.55 -9.44 8.01
CA PHE A 139 -14.47 -10.01 8.82
C PHE A 139 -14.55 -11.53 8.75
N SER A 140 -13.44 -12.19 8.54
CA SER A 140 -13.35 -13.65 8.58
C SER A 140 -13.57 -14.20 9.99
N VAL A 141 -13.75 -15.51 10.11
CA VAL A 141 -13.60 -16.25 11.37
C VAL A 141 -12.19 -15.99 11.93
N ALA A 142 -12.07 -15.88 13.26
CA ALA A 142 -10.79 -15.65 13.90
C ALA A 142 -9.83 -16.84 13.67
N GLY A 143 -8.65 -16.54 13.11
CA GLY A 143 -7.64 -17.55 12.78
C GLY A 143 -7.92 -18.38 11.50
N ASP A 144 -9.08 -18.19 10.85
CA ASP A 144 -9.46 -18.85 9.59
C ASP A 144 -9.83 -17.80 8.55
N PHE A 145 -8.85 -17.38 7.77
CA PHE A 145 -8.94 -16.21 6.87
C PHE A 145 -9.77 -16.45 5.60
N GLU A 146 -10.05 -17.71 5.27
CA GLU A 146 -10.85 -18.08 4.11
C GLU A 146 -12.33 -18.30 4.47
N ASN A 147 -12.65 -18.36 5.77
CA ASN A 147 -13.98 -18.64 6.29
C ASN A 147 -14.71 -17.36 6.71
N PHE A 148 -15.85 -17.09 6.08
CA PHE A 148 -16.73 -15.97 6.36
C PHE A 148 -18.11 -16.43 6.83
N THR A 149 -18.19 -17.59 7.48
CA THR A 149 -19.44 -18.11 8.03
C THR A 149 -19.83 -17.31 9.29
N GLU A 150 -20.95 -16.62 9.21
CA GLU A 150 -21.51 -15.87 10.33
C GLU A 150 -22.05 -16.82 11.41
N GLY A 151 -22.04 -16.40 12.67
CA GLY A 151 -22.51 -17.17 13.80
C GLY A 151 -22.49 -16.37 15.09
N ASP A 152 -22.88 -17.03 16.19
CA ASP A 152 -23.08 -16.40 17.50
C ASP A 152 -21.86 -16.60 18.45
N THR A 153 -20.78 -17.22 17.98
CA THR A 153 -19.59 -17.38 18.81
C THR A 153 -18.61 -16.24 18.65
N ASP A 154 -17.78 -15.97 19.65
CA ASP A 154 -16.76 -14.91 19.62
C ASP A 154 -15.81 -15.02 18.42
N ALA A 155 -15.55 -16.23 17.95
CA ALA A 155 -14.69 -16.51 16.81
C ALA A 155 -15.40 -16.36 15.47
N SER A 156 -16.73 -16.35 15.42
CA SER A 156 -17.52 -16.31 14.16
C SER A 156 -17.20 -15.08 13.31
N ALA A 157 -17.38 -15.22 12.01
CA ALA A 157 -17.29 -14.09 11.08
C ALA A 157 -18.37 -13.04 11.38
N LEU A 158 -18.09 -11.79 11.06
CA LEU A 158 -19.08 -10.72 11.21
C LEU A 158 -19.11 -9.84 9.97
N ASN A 159 -20.30 -9.34 9.66
CA ASN A 159 -20.55 -8.37 8.62
C ASN A 159 -21.14 -7.10 9.26
N TYR A 160 -20.56 -5.96 8.98
CA TYR A 160 -20.99 -4.69 9.55
C TYR A 160 -21.12 -3.61 8.47
N THR A 161 -22.29 -3.01 8.35
CA THR A 161 -22.49 -1.88 7.43
C THR A 161 -22.47 -0.56 8.21
N ILE A 162 -21.59 0.35 7.83
CA ILE A 162 -21.45 1.66 8.46
C ILE A 162 -22.71 2.48 8.17
N GLY A 163 -23.50 2.75 9.20
CA GLY A 163 -24.64 3.66 9.13
C GLY A 163 -24.17 5.11 9.13
N SER A 164 -24.35 5.82 8.04
CA SER A 164 -24.09 7.26 7.95
C SER A 164 -25.18 7.98 7.15
N ASN A 165 -25.34 9.29 7.37
CA ASN A 165 -26.34 10.10 6.66
C ASN A 165 -26.11 10.21 5.14
N GLN A 166 -24.95 9.77 4.67
CA GLN A 166 -24.56 9.77 3.27
C GLN A 166 -23.87 8.45 2.96
N VAL A 167 -24.06 7.94 1.75
CA VAL A 167 -23.32 6.76 1.27
C VAL A 167 -21.88 7.18 0.95
N ASN A 168 -20.98 6.84 1.88
CA ASN A 168 -19.56 7.16 1.78
C ASN A 168 -18.77 5.88 1.58
N ARG A 169 -18.25 5.70 0.37
CA ARG A 169 -17.48 4.51 0.00
C ARG A 169 -16.22 4.36 0.86
N ILE A 170 -15.98 3.16 1.41
CA ILE A 170 -14.72 2.79 2.04
C ILE A 170 -13.63 2.76 0.97
N VAL A 171 -12.48 3.38 1.25
CA VAL A 171 -11.34 3.49 0.32
C VAL A 171 -10.08 2.83 0.84
N TYR A 172 -9.88 2.80 2.16
CA TYR A 172 -8.78 2.06 2.78
C TYR A 172 -9.16 1.49 4.15
N LEU A 173 -8.40 0.49 4.55
CA LEU A 173 -8.34 -0.04 5.91
C LEU A 173 -6.90 0.07 6.41
N ALA A 174 -6.73 0.43 7.69
CA ALA A 174 -5.42 0.47 8.33
C ALA A 174 -5.52 -0.11 9.75
N SER A 175 -4.75 -1.16 9.99
CA SER A 175 -4.71 -1.85 11.27
C SER A 175 -3.71 -1.16 12.21
N ALA A 176 -4.18 -0.69 13.35
CA ALA A 176 -3.39 -0.12 14.44
C ALA A 176 -3.89 -0.74 15.76
N SER A 177 -3.88 0.00 16.86
CA SER A 177 -4.57 -0.40 18.10
C SER A 177 -6.08 -0.56 17.91
N SER A 178 -6.62 0.02 16.87
CA SER A 178 -8.00 -0.13 16.39
C SER A 178 -7.95 -0.21 14.86
N LEU A 179 -8.99 -0.77 14.23
CA LEU A 179 -9.09 -0.76 12.79
C LEU A 179 -9.58 0.62 12.32
N LEU A 180 -8.73 1.33 11.62
CA LEU A 180 -9.07 2.61 11.00
C LEU A 180 -9.69 2.36 9.63
N VAL A 181 -10.82 3.01 9.38
CA VAL A 181 -11.58 2.89 8.13
C VAL A 181 -11.70 4.26 7.49
N GLY A 182 -10.98 4.47 6.39
CA GLY A 182 -11.10 5.68 5.60
C GLY A 182 -12.24 5.57 4.60
N THR A 183 -13.12 6.56 4.62
CA THR A 183 -14.22 6.68 3.65
C THR A 183 -14.15 8.01 2.90
N THR A 184 -14.86 8.13 1.80
CA THR A 184 -14.92 9.38 1.04
C THR A 184 -15.55 10.55 1.79
N GLY A 185 -16.25 10.31 2.91
CA GLY A 185 -16.94 11.35 3.69
C GLY A 185 -16.52 11.45 5.16
N GLY A 186 -15.53 10.68 5.56
CA GLY A 186 -14.98 10.74 6.93
C GLY A 186 -14.20 9.49 7.31
N GLU A 187 -13.54 9.57 8.44
CA GLU A 187 -12.72 8.53 9.02
C GLU A 187 -13.45 7.91 10.21
N PHE A 188 -13.46 6.59 10.26
CA PHE A 188 -14.10 5.79 11.29
C PHE A 188 -13.08 4.89 11.98
N VAL A 189 -13.41 4.51 13.19
CA VAL A 189 -12.67 3.52 13.98
C VAL A 189 -13.60 2.36 14.32
N VAL A 190 -13.11 1.15 14.07
CA VAL A 190 -13.76 -0.10 14.47
C VAL A 190 -12.96 -0.71 15.60
N ARG A 191 -13.61 -1.02 16.69
CA ARG A 191 -13.03 -1.69 17.86
C ARG A 191 -14.10 -2.42 18.66
N ALA A 192 -13.70 -3.27 19.58
CA ALA A 192 -14.61 -3.82 20.59
C ALA A 192 -15.17 -2.73 21.51
N SER A 193 -16.33 -2.97 22.12
CA SER A 193 -16.95 -2.06 23.10
C SER A 193 -16.20 -2.00 24.41
N GLY A 194 -15.57 -3.11 24.82
CA GLY A 194 -14.68 -3.21 25.97
C GLY A 194 -13.24 -2.82 25.66
N THR A 195 -12.48 -2.40 26.68
CA THR A 195 -11.09 -1.91 26.50
C THR A 195 -10.11 -3.03 26.22
N ASP A 196 -10.32 -4.22 26.80
CA ASP A 196 -9.41 -5.38 26.71
C ASP A 196 -10.11 -6.62 26.14
N GLU A 197 -11.20 -6.43 25.41
CA GLU A 197 -11.95 -7.51 24.79
C GLU A 197 -11.60 -7.61 23.30
N PRO A 198 -11.43 -8.84 22.76
CA PRO A 198 -11.27 -9.01 21.32
C PRO A 198 -12.58 -8.68 20.59
N LEU A 199 -12.45 -8.22 19.36
CA LEU A 199 -13.58 -7.93 18.47
C LEU A 199 -14.37 -9.21 18.17
N ASN A 200 -15.67 -9.17 18.46
CA ASN A 200 -16.60 -10.27 18.18
C ASN A 200 -17.94 -9.73 17.60
N PRO A 201 -18.85 -10.60 17.13
CA PRO A 201 -20.12 -10.16 16.54
C PRO A 201 -21.02 -9.31 17.46
N GLU A 202 -20.94 -9.50 18.79
CA GLU A 202 -21.80 -8.82 19.74
C GLU A 202 -21.23 -7.46 20.21
N ASN A 203 -19.89 -7.31 20.23
CA ASN A 203 -19.26 -6.14 20.83
C ASN A 203 -18.67 -5.14 19.81
N ALA A 204 -18.80 -5.40 18.51
CA ALA A 204 -18.27 -4.54 17.47
C ALA A 204 -18.87 -3.12 17.48
N GLN A 205 -18.04 -2.11 17.61
CA GLN A 205 -18.44 -0.70 17.55
C GLN A 205 -17.72 0.03 16.42
N VAL A 206 -18.51 0.80 15.66
CA VAL A 206 -17.98 1.68 14.61
C VAL A 206 -18.32 3.12 14.97
N LYS A 207 -17.29 3.94 15.17
CA LYS A 207 -17.44 5.35 15.54
C LYS A 207 -16.76 6.26 14.53
N LYS A 208 -17.48 7.31 14.08
CA LYS A 208 -16.90 8.36 13.26
C LYS A 208 -15.97 9.22 14.11
N GLN A 209 -14.74 9.44 13.64
CA GLN A 209 -13.72 10.23 14.33
C GLN A 209 -13.45 11.57 13.65
N ALA A 210 -13.44 11.61 12.31
CA ALA A 210 -13.20 12.83 11.58
C ALA A 210 -14.11 12.93 10.34
N SER A 211 -14.22 14.12 9.76
CA SER A 211 -15.14 14.42 8.64
C SER A 211 -14.42 14.97 7.42
N TYR A 212 -13.12 14.68 7.27
CA TYR A 212 -12.34 15.21 6.15
C TYR A 212 -12.53 14.41 4.86
N GLY A 213 -12.80 13.12 4.99
CA GLY A 213 -12.86 12.18 3.89
C GLY A 213 -11.48 11.84 3.33
N SER A 214 -11.36 10.62 2.86
CA SER A 214 -10.11 10.03 2.41
C SER A 214 -10.11 9.81 0.90
N ALA A 215 -8.94 9.95 0.29
CA ALA A 215 -8.67 9.55 -1.08
C ALA A 215 -8.44 8.03 -1.16
N ASP A 216 -8.51 7.52 -2.36
CA ASP A 216 -8.22 6.13 -2.69
C ASP A 216 -6.69 5.91 -2.77
N THR A 217 -6.07 5.96 -1.63
CA THR A 217 -4.63 5.85 -1.44
C THR A 217 -4.39 5.13 -0.12
N GLN A 218 -3.53 4.12 -0.14
CA GLN A 218 -3.19 3.39 1.08
C GLN A 218 -2.45 4.34 2.04
N PRO A 219 -2.86 4.45 3.31
CA PRO A 219 -2.20 5.32 4.27
C PRO A 219 -0.85 4.75 4.71
N ALA A 220 0.06 5.63 5.11
CA ALA A 220 1.31 5.26 5.76
C ALA A 220 1.12 5.20 7.28
N GLN A 221 1.60 4.13 7.90
CA GLN A 221 1.58 3.95 9.35
C GLN A 221 2.97 4.18 9.93
N ILE A 222 3.08 5.07 10.90
CA ILE A 222 4.34 5.47 11.52
C ILE A 222 4.15 5.50 13.03
N GLY A 223 4.59 4.42 13.70
CA GLY A 223 4.31 4.25 15.12
C GLY A 223 2.81 4.30 15.43
N GLY A 224 2.39 5.21 16.28
CA GLY A 224 0.97 5.42 16.61
C GLY A 224 0.21 6.38 15.69
N TYR A 225 0.84 6.84 14.62
CA TYR A 225 0.27 7.82 13.69
C TYR A 225 -0.09 7.17 12.35
N THR A 226 -1.23 7.54 11.79
CA THR A 226 -1.64 7.11 10.45
C THR A 226 -1.74 8.33 9.54
N LEU A 227 -0.89 8.39 8.53
CA LEU A 227 -0.87 9.47 7.56
C LEU A 227 -1.73 9.07 6.35
N PHE A 228 -2.79 9.80 6.10
CA PHE A 228 -3.70 9.53 4.99
C PHE A 228 -3.88 10.75 4.07
N VAL A 229 -4.19 10.48 2.83
CA VAL A 229 -4.48 11.53 1.84
C VAL A 229 -5.96 11.92 1.92
N GLN A 230 -6.23 13.21 2.14
CA GLN A 230 -7.59 13.75 2.16
C GLN A 230 -8.27 13.58 0.78
N ARG A 231 -9.59 13.47 0.74
CA ARG A 231 -10.42 13.20 -0.44
C ARG A 231 -10.05 14.01 -1.70
N ALA A 232 -9.71 15.30 -1.55
CA ALA A 232 -9.32 16.17 -2.66
C ALA A 232 -7.87 15.91 -3.15
N LYS A 233 -7.17 14.95 -2.58
CA LYS A 233 -5.79 14.52 -2.90
C LYS A 233 -4.69 15.57 -2.65
N ARG A 234 -5.01 16.76 -2.21
CA ARG A 234 -4.04 17.86 -2.02
C ARG A 234 -3.43 17.92 -0.62
N LYS A 235 -3.94 17.15 0.34
CA LYS A 235 -3.53 17.24 1.74
C LYS A 235 -3.21 15.87 2.31
N ILE A 236 -2.11 15.79 3.04
CA ILE A 236 -1.82 14.66 3.94
C ILE A 236 -2.22 15.07 5.35
N ARG A 237 -2.98 14.20 6.00
CA ARG A 237 -3.40 14.38 7.39
C ARG A 237 -2.81 13.29 8.27
N GLU A 238 -2.41 13.69 9.46
CA GLU A 238 -1.92 12.85 10.54
C GLU A 238 -3.08 12.48 11.46
N LEU A 239 -3.58 11.25 11.38
CA LEU A 239 -4.62 10.74 12.26
C LEU A 239 -3.97 10.05 13.46
N HIS A 240 -4.29 10.51 14.66
CA HIS A 240 -3.81 9.92 15.90
C HIS A 240 -4.82 10.10 17.02
N TYR A 241 -4.76 9.22 18.01
CA TYR A 241 -5.59 9.30 19.21
C TYR A 241 -5.02 10.32 20.20
N VAL A 242 -5.87 11.19 20.72
CA VAL A 242 -5.53 12.18 21.76
C VAL A 242 -6.27 11.84 23.03
N TYR A 243 -5.53 11.41 24.05
CA TYR A 243 -6.10 10.97 25.33
C TYR A 243 -6.92 12.06 26.04
N ASP A 244 -6.43 13.30 26.05
CA ASP A 244 -7.08 14.43 26.74
C ASP A 244 -8.49 14.73 26.24
N THR A 245 -8.78 14.41 24.98
CA THR A 245 -10.08 14.66 24.34
C THR A 245 -10.85 13.38 24.07
N ASP A 246 -10.30 12.20 24.41
CA ASP A 246 -10.82 10.87 24.07
C ASP A 246 -11.31 10.79 22.62
N SER A 247 -10.49 11.29 21.72
CA SER A 247 -10.86 11.38 20.30
C SER A 247 -9.64 11.32 19.39
N TYR A 248 -9.87 10.93 18.13
CA TYR A 248 -8.86 11.03 17.09
C TYR A 248 -8.84 12.43 16.50
N GLN A 249 -7.65 12.97 16.31
CA GLN A 249 -7.43 14.23 15.61
C GLN A 249 -6.73 13.97 14.27
N ALA A 250 -6.99 14.83 13.28
CA ALA A 250 -6.43 14.71 11.93
C ALA A 250 -5.75 16.02 11.52
N THR A 251 -4.51 16.22 11.97
CA THR A 251 -3.71 17.43 11.71
C THR A 251 -3.27 17.50 10.25
N ASP A 252 -3.30 18.69 9.65
CA ASP A 252 -2.85 18.94 8.28
C ASP A 252 -1.32 19.12 8.24
N LEU A 253 -0.60 18.21 7.58
CA LEU A 253 0.85 18.26 7.41
C LEU A 253 1.30 19.03 6.15
N THR A 254 0.38 19.49 5.34
CA THR A 254 0.67 20.18 4.07
C THR A 254 0.43 21.71 4.13
N ILE A 255 0.06 22.24 5.28
CA ILE A 255 -0.36 23.63 5.44
C ILE A 255 0.67 24.66 4.93
N LEU A 256 1.96 24.38 5.09
CA LEU A 256 3.06 25.24 4.60
C LEU A 256 3.59 24.81 3.23
N ALA A 257 3.09 23.72 2.67
CA ALA A 257 3.57 23.08 1.44
C ALA A 257 2.45 22.81 0.43
N ASP A 258 1.35 23.57 0.48
CA ASP A 258 0.17 23.38 -0.39
C ASP A 258 0.52 23.49 -1.89
N HIS A 259 1.55 24.25 -2.22
CA HIS A 259 2.05 24.41 -3.58
C HIS A 259 2.77 23.16 -4.12
N VAL A 260 3.36 22.31 -3.29
CA VAL A 260 4.04 21.09 -3.75
C VAL A 260 3.06 19.95 -4.02
N THR A 261 1.90 19.96 -3.39
CA THR A 261 0.85 18.93 -3.53
C THR A 261 -0.29 19.35 -4.47
N GLU A 262 -0.12 20.42 -5.24
CA GLU A 262 -1.16 21.02 -6.09
C GLU A 262 -1.76 20.02 -7.09
N ASN A 263 -0.92 19.14 -7.68
CA ASN A 263 -1.34 18.15 -8.67
C ASN A 263 -1.94 16.87 -8.06
N GLY A 264 -2.14 16.87 -6.76
CA GLY A 264 -2.78 15.78 -6.01
C GLY A 264 -1.86 14.56 -5.81
N ILE A 265 -1.95 13.96 -4.64
CA ILE A 265 -1.19 12.77 -4.25
C ILE A 265 -1.98 11.53 -4.64
N ILE A 266 -1.33 10.58 -5.30
CA ILE A 266 -1.94 9.34 -5.78
C ILE A 266 -1.43 8.09 -5.05
N GLU A 267 -0.23 8.17 -4.45
CA GLU A 267 0.38 7.05 -3.75
C GLU A 267 1.28 7.52 -2.62
N LEU A 268 1.42 6.70 -1.58
CA LEU A 268 2.31 6.91 -0.44
C LEU A 268 3.13 5.64 -0.18
N ALA A 269 4.40 5.82 0.21
CA ALA A 269 5.25 4.77 0.75
C ALA A 269 6.09 5.32 1.90
N TYR A 270 6.28 4.56 2.96
CA TYR A 270 7.07 4.99 4.11
C TYR A 270 8.43 4.28 4.15
N GLN A 271 9.48 5.05 4.12
CA GLN A 271 10.86 4.62 4.34
C GLN A 271 11.24 4.96 5.79
N GLN A 272 11.39 3.95 6.63
CA GLN A 272 11.71 4.14 8.03
C GLN A 272 13.17 4.54 8.22
N GLU A 273 14.08 3.81 7.60
CA GLU A 273 15.52 4.02 7.74
C GLU A 273 16.15 4.46 6.41
N PRO A 274 17.13 5.39 6.43
CA PRO A 274 17.78 6.00 7.62
C PRO A 274 17.08 7.26 8.14
N ASP A 275 16.21 7.93 7.36
CA ASP A 275 15.82 9.32 7.61
C ASP A 275 14.33 9.54 7.92
N SER A 276 13.53 8.47 8.04
CA SER A 276 12.08 8.56 8.29
C SER A 276 11.35 9.48 7.28
N ILE A 277 11.25 9.01 6.03
CA ILE A 277 10.67 9.77 4.94
C ILE A 277 9.38 9.11 4.45
N VAL A 278 8.31 9.87 4.38
CA VAL A 278 7.09 9.47 3.65
C VAL A 278 7.21 9.96 2.22
N TRP A 279 7.38 9.04 1.31
CA TRP A 279 7.41 9.31 -0.12
C TRP A 279 5.99 9.41 -0.66
N ALA A 280 5.78 10.35 -1.56
CA ALA A 280 4.49 10.56 -2.21
C ALA A 280 4.67 10.77 -3.71
N VAL A 281 3.75 10.21 -4.49
CA VAL A 281 3.69 10.45 -5.94
C VAL A 281 2.52 11.35 -6.24
N THR A 282 2.75 12.38 -7.05
CA THR A 282 1.69 13.28 -7.51
C THR A 282 1.06 12.81 -8.82
N GLY A 283 -0.14 13.30 -9.13
CA GLY A 283 -0.86 12.95 -10.35
C GLY A 283 -0.13 13.31 -11.66
N ASP A 284 0.80 14.25 -11.62
CA ASP A 284 1.69 14.61 -12.73
C ASP A 284 3.03 13.85 -12.70
N GLY A 285 3.18 12.86 -11.82
CA GLY A 285 4.33 11.96 -11.78
C GLY A 285 5.59 12.51 -11.11
N ARG A 286 5.46 13.53 -10.29
CA ARG A 286 6.58 14.01 -9.46
C ARG A 286 6.71 13.19 -8.19
N LEU A 287 7.93 12.98 -7.76
CA LEU A 287 8.25 12.37 -6.48
C LEU A 287 8.41 13.46 -5.43
N LEU A 288 7.66 13.35 -4.35
CA LEU A 288 7.78 14.20 -3.17
C LEU A 288 8.28 13.37 -1.99
N GLY A 289 9.06 13.99 -1.13
CA GLY A 289 9.42 13.43 0.16
C GLY A 289 8.93 14.33 1.29
N LEU A 290 8.39 13.71 2.32
CA LEU A 290 8.06 14.33 3.59
C LEU A 290 8.96 13.73 4.66
N THR A 291 10.01 14.45 5.06
CA THR A 291 10.77 14.06 6.26
C THR A 291 9.88 14.27 7.47
N TYR A 292 9.55 13.17 8.13
CA TYR A 292 8.61 13.16 9.24
C TYR A 292 9.24 12.55 10.49
N ARG A 293 9.59 13.42 11.45
CA ARG A 293 10.09 13.05 12.78
C ARG A 293 9.27 13.78 13.83
N ARG A 294 8.24 13.11 14.31
CA ARG A 294 7.24 13.73 15.19
C ARG A 294 7.82 14.12 16.53
N GLU A 295 8.75 13.36 17.05
CA GLU A 295 9.39 13.59 18.34
C GLU A 295 10.22 14.88 18.33
N GLU A 296 10.87 15.19 17.21
CA GLU A 296 11.63 16.43 17.01
C GLU A 296 10.81 17.56 16.38
N ASN A 297 9.52 17.36 16.16
CA ASN A 297 8.64 18.30 15.44
C ASN A 297 9.12 18.65 14.03
N VAL A 298 9.76 17.71 13.34
CA VAL A 298 10.18 17.88 11.96
C VAL A 298 9.10 17.42 11.02
N VAL A 299 8.58 18.36 10.22
CA VAL A 299 7.64 18.13 9.12
C VAL A 299 8.15 18.96 7.94
N ALA A 300 8.97 18.35 7.09
CA ALA A 300 9.68 19.06 6.03
C ALA A 300 9.45 18.39 4.66
N TRP A 301 8.89 19.18 3.74
CA TRP A 301 8.63 18.72 2.38
C TRP A 301 9.78 19.05 1.45
N HIS A 302 10.08 18.12 0.55
CA HIS A 302 11.04 18.30 -0.54
C HIS A 302 10.54 17.62 -1.81
N GLN A 303 10.98 18.14 -2.96
CA GLN A 303 10.59 17.64 -4.27
C GLN A 303 11.81 16.99 -4.94
N HIS A 304 11.57 15.90 -5.65
CA HIS A 304 12.56 15.21 -6.45
C HIS A 304 12.15 15.25 -7.92
N LYS A 305 12.92 15.97 -8.71
CA LYS A 305 12.76 16.03 -10.15
C LYS A 305 13.71 15.02 -10.78
N LEU A 306 13.20 13.87 -11.17
CA LEU A 306 14.02 12.81 -11.75
C LEU A 306 14.51 13.20 -13.14
N GLY A 307 15.77 12.89 -13.45
CA GLY A 307 16.39 13.17 -14.75
C GLY A 307 15.69 12.49 -15.91
N GLY A 308 15.78 13.11 -17.08
CA GLY A 308 15.16 12.65 -18.33
C GLY A 308 13.91 13.43 -18.70
N THR A 309 13.21 12.94 -19.72
CA THR A 309 11.99 13.58 -20.24
C THR A 309 10.91 12.52 -20.45
N TRP A 310 9.65 12.92 -20.40
CA TRP A 310 8.55 12.10 -20.88
C TRP A 310 7.56 12.93 -21.70
N VAL A 311 6.86 12.27 -22.62
CA VAL A 311 5.95 12.93 -23.55
C VAL A 311 4.54 12.37 -23.36
N ASP A 312 3.57 13.28 -23.22
CA ASP A 312 2.15 12.97 -23.21
C ASP A 312 1.46 13.77 -24.32
N GLY A 313 1.01 13.08 -25.34
CA GLY A 313 0.48 13.71 -26.55
C GLY A 313 1.48 14.68 -27.18
N SER A 314 1.19 15.97 -27.17
CA SER A 314 2.07 17.04 -27.69
C SER A 314 2.92 17.72 -26.61
N THR A 315 2.74 17.38 -25.34
CA THR A 315 3.44 18.02 -24.23
C THR A 315 4.67 17.22 -23.84
N THR A 316 5.82 17.89 -23.81
CA THR A 316 7.07 17.31 -23.29
C THR A 316 7.32 17.86 -21.90
N TYR A 317 7.50 16.95 -20.95
CA TYR A 317 7.91 17.24 -19.58
C TYR A 317 9.39 16.99 -19.41
N ASP A 318 10.07 17.84 -18.69
CA ASP A 318 11.52 17.84 -18.48
C ASP A 318 11.94 17.04 -17.23
N TYR A 319 11.21 15.99 -16.91
CA TYR A 319 11.46 15.05 -15.81
C TYR A 319 10.94 13.64 -16.14
N GLY A 320 11.51 12.64 -15.46
CA GLY A 320 10.98 11.28 -15.47
C GLY A 320 9.68 11.19 -14.67
N PHE A 321 8.63 10.60 -15.24
CA PHE A 321 7.34 10.44 -14.60
C PHE A 321 7.31 9.22 -13.70
N VAL A 322 7.12 9.40 -12.40
CA VAL A 322 6.96 8.30 -11.44
C VAL A 322 5.51 7.81 -11.48
N GLU A 323 5.32 6.53 -11.77
CA GLU A 323 3.98 5.91 -11.83
C GLU A 323 3.60 5.20 -10.53
N ASN A 324 4.59 4.61 -9.84
CA ASN A 324 4.37 3.81 -8.64
C ASN A 324 5.62 3.79 -7.77
N ILE A 325 5.44 3.63 -6.45
CA ILE A 325 6.52 3.54 -5.47
C ILE A 325 6.28 2.43 -4.46
N ALA A 326 7.37 1.85 -3.96
CA ALA A 326 7.31 0.91 -2.85
C ALA A 326 8.62 0.97 -2.05
N THR A 327 8.53 0.86 -0.75
CA THR A 327 9.69 0.70 0.13
C THR A 327 9.91 -0.77 0.44
N ILE A 328 11.14 -1.23 0.30
CA ILE A 328 11.54 -2.61 0.53
C ILE A 328 12.77 -2.59 1.43
N PRO A 329 12.81 -3.39 2.52
CA PRO A 329 14.01 -3.53 3.32
C PRO A 329 15.20 -3.93 2.44
N GLY A 330 16.28 -3.16 2.55
CA GLY A 330 17.49 -3.34 1.78
C GLY A 330 18.63 -3.96 2.58
N GLU A 331 19.80 -4.01 1.96
CA GLU A 331 21.03 -4.35 2.65
C GLU A 331 21.47 -3.19 3.57
N LEU A 332 22.40 -3.45 4.50
CA LEU A 332 22.97 -2.45 5.40
C LEU A 332 21.97 -1.79 6.37
N ASN A 333 20.91 -2.50 6.76
CA ASN A 333 19.89 -2.04 7.73
C ASN A 333 19.20 -0.73 7.32
N GLN A 334 18.85 -0.60 6.07
CA GLN A 334 18.10 0.54 5.57
C GLN A 334 17.05 0.09 4.55
N ASP A 335 16.06 0.93 4.35
CA ASP A 335 15.00 0.68 3.40
C ASP A 335 15.35 1.32 2.05
N ASN A 336 15.11 0.61 0.96
CA ASN A 336 15.26 1.13 -0.38
C ASN A 336 13.90 1.57 -0.94
N LEU A 337 13.83 2.78 -1.45
CA LEU A 337 12.69 3.24 -2.23
C LEU A 337 12.82 2.73 -3.67
N TYR A 338 11.96 1.81 -4.07
CA TYR A 338 11.80 1.39 -5.45
C TYR A 338 10.71 2.21 -6.13
N MET A 339 10.90 2.49 -7.41
CA MET A 339 9.96 3.27 -8.20
C MET A 339 9.85 2.75 -9.64
N VAL A 340 8.66 2.87 -10.21
CA VAL A 340 8.45 2.67 -11.64
C VAL A 340 8.46 4.03 -12.31
N VAL A 341 9.48 4.28 -13.13
CA VAL A 341 9.68 5.57 -13.79
C VAL A 341 9.47 5.43 -15.30
N LYS A 342 8.62 6.28 -15.82
CA LYS A 342 8.32 6.38 -17.25
C LYS A 342 9.15 7.50 -17.88
N ARG A 343 9.86 7.18 -18.97
CA ARG A 343 10.64 8.15 -19.77
C ARG A 343 10.41 7.94 -21.25
N THR A 344 10.51 9.00 -22.03
CA THR A 344 10.51 8.93 -23.49
C THR A 344 11.94 9.05 -23.99
N ILE A 345 12.45 7.95 -24.53
CA ILE A 345 13.81 7.83 -25.06
C ILE A 345 13.73 7.44 -26.53
N ASN A 346 14.36 8.21 -27.41
CA ASN A 346 14.26 8.03 -28.88
C ASN A 346 12.80 7.96 -29.36
N SER A 347 11.96 8.88 -28.90
CA SER A 347 10.54 8.95 -29.23
C SER A 347 9.71 7.72 -28.80
N VAL A 348 10.26 6.83 -27.96
CA VAL A 348 9.56 5.67 -27.40
C VAL A 348 9.44 5.82 -25.89
N THR A 349 8.20 5.76 -25.39
CA THR A 349 7.96 5.75 -23.94
C THR A 349 8.25 4.36 -23.37
N ARG A 350 9.11 4.31 -22.38
CA ARG A 350 9.52 3.10 -21.67
C ARG A 350 9.35 3.27 -20.17
N ARG A 351 9.18 2.15 -19.48
CA ARG A 351 9.11 2.08 -18.02
C ARG A 351 10.35 1.39 -17.49
N PHE A 352 10.91 1.94 -16.43
CA PHE A 352 12.09 1.43 -15.74
C PHE A 352 11.74 1.21 -14.28
N VAL A 353 12.20 0.10 -13.73
CA VAL A 353 12.20 -0.12 -12.28
C VAL A 353 13.55 0.39 -11.78
N GLU A 354 13.50 1.41 -10.95
CA GLU A 354 14.68 2.07 -10.39
C GLU A 354 14.57 2.07 -8.86
N TYR A 355 15.66 2.18 -8.16
CA TYR A 355 15.66 2.42 -6.73
C TYR A 355 16.51 3.64 -6.40
N LEU A 356 16.14 4.35 -5.33
CA LEU A 356 16.88 5.50 -4.85
C LEU A 356 18.14 5.02 -4.14
N SER A 357 19.29 5.39 -4.69
CA SER A 357 20.59 5.13 -4.05
C SER A 357 20.75 5.99 -2.80
N LEU A 358 21.54 5.51 -1.86
CA LEU A 358 21.88 6.27 -0.66
C LEU A 358 22.70 7.50 -0.99
N SER A 359 22.47 8.55 -0.24
CA SER A 359 23.28 9.78 -0.30
C SER A 359 24.64 9.63 0.39
N ASP A 360 24.76 8.72 1.35
CA ASP A 360 26.04 8.42 2.02
C ASP A 360 26.82 7.36 1.22
N PHE A 361 27.84 7.79 0.55
CA PHE A 361 28.75 6.95 -0.24
C PHE A 361 30.02 6.53 0.54
N GLY A 362 30.00 6.57 1.87
CA GLY A 362 31.16 6.20 2.70
C GLY A 362 32.30 7.19 2.62
N SER A 363 33.54 6.72 2.66
CA SER A 363 34.75 7.57 2.67
C SER A 363 35.34 7.84 1.30
N ASP A 364 35.02 7.03 0.29
CA ASP A 364 35.62 7.11 -1.03
C ASP A 364 34.70 7.88 -2.01
N VAL A 365 35.20 9.00 -2.52
CA VAL A 365 34.46 9.82 -3.50
C VAL A 365 34.19 9.09 -4.81
N THR A 366 34.94 8.06 -5.12
CA THR A 366 34.71 7.23 -6.31
C THR A 366 33.45 6.38 -6.23
N ASP A 367 32.84 6.25 -5.03
CA ASP A 367 31.57 5.58 -4.77
C ASP A 367 30.37 6.52 -4.82
N ALA A 368 30.58 7.82 -4.96
CA ALA A 368 29.51 8.81 -5.01
C ALA A 368 28.62 8.62 -6.24
N PHE A 369 27.34 8.32 -6.04
CA PHE A 369 26.38 8.04 -7.09
C PHE A 369 25.24 9.05 -7.08
N PHE A 370 25.34 10.10 -7.91
CA PHE A 370 24.39 11.22 -7.98
C PHE A 370 23.89 11.45 -9.41
N VAL A 371 23.41 10.40 -10.04
CA VAL A 371 22.78 10.43 -11.37
C VAL A 371 21.52 9.57 -11.37
N ASP A 372 20.53 9.92 -12.18
CA ASP A 372 19.31 9.15 -12.36
C ASP A 372 19.41 8.16 -13.50
N SER A 373 18.67 7.05 -13.42
CA SER A 373 18.73 5.97 -14.43
C SER A 373 20.17 5.52 -14.72
N GLY A 374 21.02 5.56 -13.71
CA GLY A 374 22.46 5.44 -13.84
C GLY A 374 22.96 4.01 -13.71
N LEU A 375 24.18 3.80 -14.21
CA LEU A 375 24.95 2.58 -14.06
C LEU A 375 26.34 2.86 -13.52
N THR A 376 26.89 1.88 -12.81
CA THR A 376 28.27 1.88 -12.33
C THR A 376 29.10 0.93 -13.19
N TYR A 377 30.16 1.45 -13.79
CA TYR A 377 31.24 0.64 -14.32
C TYR A 377 32.30 0.45 -13.22
N SER A 378 32.72 -0.78 -13.02
CA SER A 378 33.84 -1.12 -12.13
C SER A 378 34.53 -2.33 -12.71
N GLY A 379 35.79 -2.16 -13.17
CA GLY A 379 36.49 -3.24 -13.87
C GLY A 379 37.88 -2.85 -14.32
N SER A 380 38.40 -3.57 -15.36
CA SER A 380 39.69 -3.25 -15.98
C SER A 380 39.64 -1.88 -16.64
N SER A 381 40.79 -1.19 -16.71
CA SER A 381 40.88 0.15 -17.31
C SER A 381 40.33 0.18 -18.73
N ALA A 382 39.29 0.98 -18.96
CA ALA A 382 38.60 1.12 -20.23
C ALA A 382 38.20 2.57 -20.50
N SER A 383 38.28 3.03 -21.74
CA SER A 383 37.76 4.33 -22.16
C SER A 383 36.34 4.25 -22.75
N THR A 384 35.88 3.06 -23.13
CA THR A 384 34.53 2.85 -23.63
C THR A 384 33.69 2.18 -22.55
N ILE A 385 32.60 2.84 -22.12
CA ILE A 385 31.65 2.33 -21.15
C ILE A 385 30.39 1.92 -21.93
N SER A 386 30.03 0.65 -21.86
CA SER A 386 28.87 0.03 -22.51
C SER A 386 27.77 -0.34 -21.51
N GLY A 387 26.63 -0.87 -21.98
CA GLY A 387 25.49 -1.24 -21.16
C GLY A 387 24.49 -0.10 -20.97
N LEU A 388 24.61 0.99 -21.73
CA LEU A 388 23.78 2.18 -21.69
C LEU A 388 22.65 2.15 -22.74
N ASP A 389 22.20 0.97 -23.16
CA ASP A 389 21.16 0.82 -24.20
C ASP A 389 19.84 1.50 -23.83
N HIS A 390 19.56 1.59 -22.55
CA HIS A 390 18.37 2.27 -22.02
C HIS A 390 18.43 3.81 -22.11
N LEU A 391 19.62 4.39 -22.36
CA LEU A 391 19.86 5.83 -22.46
C LEU A 391 20.33 6.28 -23.87
N VAL A 392 20.20 5.44 -24.89
CA VAL A 392 20.63 5.80 -26.26
C VAL A 392 20.02 7.11 -26.72
N GLY A 393 20.86 8.03 -27.21
CA GLY A 393 20.48 9.37 -27.66
C GLY A 393 20.35 10.41 -26.52
N GLN A 394 20.48 10.01 -25.26
CA GLN A 394 20.46 10.93 -24.12
C GLN A 394 21.86 11.49 -23.83
N THR A 395 21.89 12.72 -23.35
CA THR A 395 23.10 13.34 -22.78
C THR A 395 23.20 12.91 -21.32
N VAL A 396 24.32 12.29 -20.96
CA VAL A 396 24.58 11.74 -19.63
C VAL A 396 25.69 12.49 -18.92
N SER A 397 25.58 12.57 -17.60
CA SER A 397 26.63 13.02 -16.70
C SER A 397 27.49 11.83 -16.30
N VAL A 398 28.78 12.07 -16.09
CA VAL A 398 29.75 11.04 -15.75
C VAL A 398 30.61 11.48 -14.58
N LEU A 399 30.71 10.63 -13.57
CA LEU A 399 31.72 10.71 -12.52
C LEU A 399 32.79 9.65 -12.78
N GLU A 400 34.00 10.07 -13.10
CA GLU A 400 35.16 9.23 -13.45
C GLU A 400 36.21 9.32 -12.35
N GLU A 401 36.53 8.21 -11.67
CA GLU A 401 37.49 8.17 -10.56
C GLU A 401 37.29 9.31 -9.55
N GLY A 402 36.00 9.60 -9.22
CA GLY A 402 35.62 10.68 -8.29
C GLY A 402 35.69 12.10 -8.87
N SER A 403 36.00 12.25 -10.15
CA SER A 403 36.03 13.55 -10.86
C SER A 403 34.87 13.68 -11.82
N ALA A 404 34.26 14.86 -11.91
CA ALA A 404 33.26 15.15 -12.92
C ALA A 404 33.90 15.21 -14.31
N HIS A 405 33.42 14.37 -15.22
CA HIS A 405 33.81 14.36 -16.64
C HIS A 405 32.79 15.23 -17.43
N PRO A 406 33.22 15.85 -18.56
CA PRO A 406 32.27 16.50 -19.46
C PRO A 406 31.14 15.56 -19.88
N THR A 407 29.95 16.09 -20.06
CA THR A 407 28.78 15.29 -20.47
C THR A 407 29.05 14.60 -21.83
N LYS A 408 28.50 13.39 -21.99
CA LYS A 408 28.60 12.60 -23.24
C LYS A 408 27.20 12.24 -23.73
N THR A 409 27.04 12.06 -25.03
CA THR A 409 25.80 11.52 -25.61
C THR A 409 25.98 10.04 -25.86
N VAL A 410 25.01 9.23 -25.38
CA VAL A 410 25.05 7.78 -25.55
C VAL A 410 24.77 7.42 -27.00
N ALA A 411 25.69 6.72 -27.63
CA ALA A 411 25.58 6.21 -29.00
C ALA A 411 25.72 4.68 -29.01
N SER A 412 24.75 3.98 -29.60
CA SER A 412 24.74 2.51 -29.69
C SER A 412 24.96 1.81 -28.34
N GLY A 413 24.37 2.35 -27.27
CA GLY A 413 24.46 1.79 -25.92
C GLY A 413 25.81 2.00 -25.21
N ALA A 414 26.66 2.91 -25.69
CA ALA A 414 27.96 3.19 -25.10
C ALA A 414 28.32 4.67 -25.16
N ILE A 415 29.29 5.07 -24.32
CA ILE A 415 30.00 6.37 -24.37
C ILE A 415 31.48 6.13 -24.42
N THR A 416 32.22 7.11 -24.97
CA THR A 416 33.70 7.10 -24.98
C THR A 416 34.19 8.25 -24.11
N LEU A 417 34.97 7.91 -23.09
CA LEU A 417 35.62 8.85 -22.19
C LEU A 417 36.92 9.36 -22.78
N ASP A 418 37.40 10.50 -22.34
CA ASP A 418 38.62 11.13 -22.85
C ASP A 418 39.89 10.41 -22.35
N ARG A 419 39.76 9.61 -21.28
CA ARG A 419 40.78 8.72 -20.73
C ARG A 419 40.22 7.40 -20.25
N ALA A 420 41.08 6.42 -20.07
CA ALA A 420 40.67 5.13 -19.56
C ALA A 420 40.50 5.17 -18.02
N THR A 421 39.44 4.57 -17.53
CA THR A 421 39.06 4.54 -16.10
C THR A 421 38.80 3.11 -15.64
N THR A 422 38.97 2.85 -14.34
CA THR A 422 38.59 1.59 -13.68
C THR A 422 37.21 1.67 -13.02
N LYS A 423 36.75 2.90 -12.70
CA LYS A 423 35.44 3.13 -12.09
C LYS A 423 34.78 4.40 -12.62
N ALA A 424 33.55 4.27 -13.07
CA ALA A 424 32.74 5.40 -13.52
C ALA A 424 31.26 5.19 -13.20
N HIS A 425 30.59 6.26 -12.81
CA HIS A 425 29.14 6.33 -12.70
C HIS A 425 28.59 7.16 -13.86
N VAL A 426 27.62 6.63 -14.58
CA VAL A 426 27.07 7.25 -15.79
C VAL A 426 25.55 7.26 -15.71
N GLY A 427 24.91 8.39 -15.92
CA GLY A 427 23.45 8.49 -15.91
C GLY A 427 22.93 9.88 -16.26
N LEU A 428 21.63 10.07 -16.10
CA LEU A 428 20.98 11.36 -16.35
C LEU A 428 21.30 12.33 -15.19
N GLY A 429 21.79 13.51 -15.54
CA GLY A 429 22.08 14.55 -14.55
C GLY A 429 20.81 15.24 -14.06
N TYR A 430 20.84 15.72 -12.84
CA TYR A 430 19.84 16.60 -12.25
C TYR A 430 20.51 17.74 -11.48
N THR A 431 19.74 18.79 -11.18
CA THR A 431 20.21 19.92 -10.38
C THR A 431 19.38 20.03 -9.10
N SER A 432 20.06 20.04 -7.96
CA SER A 432 19.43 20.31 -6.66
C SER A 432 19.41 21.81 -6.39
N THR A 433 18.25 22.33 -6.02
CA THR A 433 18.07 23.76 -5.76
C THR A 433 17.47 23.98 -4.38
N LEU A 434 18.12 24.82 -3.57
CA LEU A 434 17.62 25.30 -2.30
C LEU A 434 17.40 26.81 -2.38
N LYS A 435 16.19 27.29 -2.10
CA LYS A 435 15.89 28.71 -1.98
C LYS A 435 15.47 29.00 -0.55
N THR A 436 16.18 29.96 0.09
CA THR A 436 15.83 30.38 1.45
C THR A 436 14.53 31.18 1.48
N PRO A 437 13.78 31.18 2.60
CA PRO A 437 12.71 32.15 2.81
C PRO A 437 13.22 33.59 2.70
N ARG A 438 12.29 34.53 2.49
CA ARG A 438 12.59 35.96 2.54
C ARG A 438 13.17 36.34 3.89
N MET A 439 14.23 37.17 3.87
CA MET A 439 14.84 37.65 5.10
C MET A 439 13.85 38.53 5.86
N GLU A 440 13.56 38.17 7.10
CA GLU A 440 12.75 38.93 8.03
C GLU A 440 13.52 39.11 9.33
N VAL A 441 13.77 40.36 9.70
CA VAL A 441 14.44 40.72 10.94
C VAL A 441 13.55 41.74 11.66
N PRO A 442 13.17 41.49 12.91
CA PRO A 442 12.40 42.45 13.69
C PRO A 442 13.26 43.71 13.95
N MET A 443 12.72 44.88 13.64
CA MET A 443 13.35 46.17 13.92
C MET A 443 12.44 47.01 14.82
N ALA A 444 13.02 47.96 15.52
CA ALA A 444 12.27 48.90 16.36
C ALA A 444 11.17 49.66 15.58
N THR A 445 11.32 49.79 14.26
CA THR A 445 10.37 50.44 13.37
C THR A 445 9.35 49.49 12.72
N GLY A 446 9.28 48.23 13.17
CA GLY A 446 8.38 47.20 12.62
C GLY A 446 9.08 46.23 11.65
N THR A 447 8.29 45.61 10.74
CA THR A 447 8.79 44.64 9.77
C THR A 447 9.72 45.25 8.71
N ILE A 448 10.64 44.46 8.17
CA ILE A 448 11.45 44.78 7.01
C ILE A 448 10.84 44.27 5.70
N GLN A 449 9.65 43.71 5.73
CA GLN A 449 8.93 43.30 4.51
C GLN A 449 8.67 44.54 3.61
N GLY A 450 8.89 44.38 2.30
CA GLY A 450 8.78 45.46 1.35
C GLY A 450 9.90 46.50 1.38
N LYS A 451 10.82 46.47 2.36
CA LYS A 451 12.01 47.32 2.36
C LYS A 451 13.07 46.75 1.41
N ILE A 452 13.75 47.67 0.72
CA ILE A 452 14.86 47.30 -0.17
C ILE A 452 16.03 46.77 0.68
N LYS A 453 16.54 45.62 0.28
CA LYS A 453 17.65 44.88 0.94
C LYS A 453 18.79 44.69 -0.06
N LYS A 454 19.97 44.50 0.46
CA LYS A 454 21.17 44.18 -0.32
C LYS A 454 21.98 43.16 0.43
N ILE A 455 22.16 41.99 -0.18
CA ILE A 455 23.00 40.90 0.36
C ILE A 455 24.40 41.10 -0.19
N TYR A 456 25.40 41.18 0.69
CA TYR A 456 26.81 41.32 0.32
C TYR A 456 27.53 39.97 0.35
N ASN A 457 27.35 39.24 1.44
CA ASN A 457 28.04 38.00 1.70
C ASN A 457 27.05 36.92 2.11
N VAL A 458 27.29 35.71 1.65
CA VAL A 458 26.59 34.51 2.04
C VAL A 458 27.61 33.52 2.59
N THR A 459 27.47 33.11 3.83
CA THR A 459 28.29 32.06 4.41
C THR A 459 27.51 30.75 4.40
N VAL A 460 28.03 29.76 3.68
CA VAL A 460 27.43 28.43 3.56
C VAL A 460 28.33 27.42 4.23
N ARG A 461 27.72 26.61 5.11
CA ARG A 461 28.39 25.45 5.72
C ARG A 461 28.19 24.25 4.83
N PHE A 462 29.29 23.73 4.31
CA PHE A 462 29.33 22.55 3.48
C PHE A 462 29.77 21.32 4.29
N PHE A 463 29.24 20.17 3.92
CA PHE A 463 29.66 18.88 4.44
C PHE A 463 29.97 17.95 3.27
N ARG A 464 31.22 17.52 3.13
CA ARG A 464 31.70 16.59 2.10
C ARG A 464 31.20 16.95 0.69
N THR A 465 31.37 18.20 0.31
CA THR A 465 30.76 18.78 -0.91
C THR A 465 31.83 19.15 -1.93
N VAL A 466 31.49 18.93 -3.22
CA VAL A 466 32.19 19.45 -4.38
C VAL A 466 31.15 19.95 -5.38
N GLY A 467 31.27 21.19 -5.82
CA GLY A 467 30.37 21.77 -6.83
C GLY A 467 29.12 22.39 -6.17
N ALA A 468 29.10 23.71 -6.11
CA ALA A 468 27.94 24.50 -5.73
C ALA A 468 27.99 25.86 -6.40
N SER A 469 26.83 26.45 -6.60
CA SER A 469 26.69 27.86 -7.00
C SER A 469 25.71 28.54 -6.05
N VAL A 470 25.97 29.79 -5.69
CA VAL A 470 25.18 30.54 -4.72
C VAL A 470 24.90 31.92 -5.28
N GLY A 471 23.70 32.44 -5.11
CA GLY A 471 23.34 33.77 -5.61
C GLY A 471 22.02 34.29 -5.08
N THR A 472 21.68 35.47 -5.48
CA THR A 472 20.44 36.18 -5.07
C THR A 472 19.26 35.91 -5.98
N SER A 473 19.46 35.21 -7.09
CA SER A 473 18.41 34.75 -7.99
C SER A 473 18.92 33.58 -8.82
N SER A 474 18.00 32.76 -9.38
CA SER A 474 18.33 31.63 -10.25
C SER A 474 19.17 32.02 -11.48
N ASP A 475 19.07 33.26 -11.94
CA ASP A 475 19.76 33.76 -13.12
C ASP A 475 21.11 34.43 -12.79
N ASN A 476 21.42 34.55 -11.51
CA ASN A 476 22.63 35.22 -11.03
C ASN A 476 23.28 34.41 -9.91
N LEU A 477 23.94 33.34 -10.30
CA LEU A 477 24.64 32.41 -9.42
C LEU A 477 26.15 32.50 -9.63
N ASP A 478 26.89 32.68 -8.54
CA ASP A 478 28.35 32.62 -8.52
C ASP A 478 28.81 31.22 -8.13
N THR A 479 29.71 30.65 -8.92
CA THR A 479 30.26 29.32 -8.66
C THR A 479 31.22 29.37 -7.46
N VAL A 480 31.02 28.50 -6.51
CA VAL A 480 31.88 28.39 -5.32
C VAL A 480 33.14 27.61 -5.67
N PRO A 481 34.34 28.21 -5.48
CA PRO A 481 35.58 27.49 -5.74
C PRO A 481 35.85 26.45 -4.63
N PHE A 482 35.98 25.18 -5.01
CA PHE A 482 36.34 24.10 -4.10
C PHE A 482 37.81 23.68 -4.23
N ARG A 483 38.44 23.95 -5.35
CA ARG A 483 39.87 23.70 -5.57
C ARG A 483 40.68 24.95 -5.23
N ASP A 484 41.80 24.76 -4.59
CA ASP A 484 42.77 25.82 -4.33
C ASP A 484 44.14 25.56 -5.01
N SER A 485 45.09 26.51 -4.87
CA SER A 485 46.39 26.43 -5.51
C SER A 485 47.30 25.34 -4.98
N SER A 486 46.99 24.72 -3.88
CA SER A 486 47.74 23.61 -3.27
C SER A 486 47.27 22.23 -3.77
N ASP A 487 46.06 22.16 -4.37
CA ASP A 487 45.49 20.93 -4.85
C ASP A 487 46.22 20.44 -6.14
N LYS A 488 46.44 19.13 -6.20
CA LYS A 488 47.01 18.52 -7.40
C LYS A 488 46.03 18.61 -8.58
N MET A 489 46.55 19.05 -9.75
CA MET A 489 45.71 19.32 -10.91
C MET A 489 45.19 18.07 -11.61
N ASP A 490 45.84 16.92 -11.48
CA ASP A 490 45.45 15.67 -12.13
C ASP A 490 44.83 14.66 -11.17
N THR A 491 44.05 15.16 -10.20
CA THR A 491 43.32 14.35 -9.23
C THR A 491 41.92 14.91 -9.04
N ALA A 492 41.01 14.08 -8.51
CA ALA A 492 39.68 14.52 -8.06
C ALA A 492 39.79 15.70 -7.08
N VAL A 493 38.84 16.63 -7.16
CA VAL A 493 38.75 17.73 -6.18
C VAL A 493 38.44 17.13 -4.81
N PRO A 494 39.23 17.46 -3.75
CA PRO A 494 38.94 16.96 -2.43
C PRO A 494 37.56 17.41 -1.93
N LEU A 495 36.86 16.53 -1.21
CA LEU A 495 35.60 16.87 -0.56
C LEU A 495 35.83 17.93 0.52
N PHE A 496 35.11 19.03 0.42
CA PHE A 496 35.21 20.14 1.36
C PHE A 496 34.19 19.99 2.51
N THR A 497 34.66 20.16 3.73
CA THR A 497 33.81 20.30 4.92
C THR A 497 34.24 21.55 5.69
N GLY A 498 33.31 22.48 5.89
CA GLY A 498 33.57 23.74 6.59
C GLY A 498 32.72 24.88 6.02
N ASP A 499 33.05 26.09 6.46
CA ASP A 499 32.34 27.29 6.05
C ASP A 499 33.06 27.98 4.88
N LYS A 500 32.33 28.36 3.85
CA LYS A 500 32.79 29.24 2.77
C LYS A 500 31.93 30.49 2.74
N THR A 501 32.57 31.65 2.72
CA THR A 501 31.94 32.95 2.53
C THR A 501 32.08 33.33 1.06
N ILE A 502 30.93 33.57 0.42
CA ILE A 502 30.82 33.94 -0.99
C ILE A 502 30.36 35.41 -1.03
N GLU A 503 31.08 36.24 -1.74
CA GLU A 503 30.65 37.60 -2.05
C GLU A 503 29.56 37.52 -3.12
N ALA A 504 28.29 37.71 -2.73
CA ALA A 504 27.19 37.72 -3.68
C ALA A 504 27.26 38.99 -4.55
N GLN A 505 26.95 38.88 -5.83
CA GLN A 505 26.79 40.05 -6.70
C GLN A 505 25.63 40.89 -6.16
N PRO A 506 25.91 42.10 -5.64
CA PRO A 506 24.94 42.79 -4.84
C PRO A 506 23.87 43.46 -5.72
N LYS A 507 22.67 42.92 -5.68
CA LYS A 507 21.48 43.52 -6.26
C LYS A 507 20.59 44.07 -5.13
N TRP A 508 20.02 45.26 -5.35
CA TRP A 508 19.00 45.78 -4.46
C TRP A 508 17.65 45.08 -4.77
N ASP A 509 17.07 44.44 -3.80
CA ASP A 509 15.81 43.71 -3.93
C ASP A 509 14.96 43.80 -2.66
N THR A 510 13.66 43.66 -2.81
CA THR A 510 12.70 43.56 -1.70
C THR A 510 12.58 42.14 -1.14
N GLU A 511 12.97 41.12 -1.91
CA GLU A 511 12.87 39.70 -1.51
C GLU A 511 13.91 39.35 -0.44
N GLY A 512 15.20 39.54 -0.69
CA GLY A 512 16.27 39.19 0.24
C GLY A 512 16.35 37.69 0.50
N SER A 513 16.12 36.84 -0.52
CA SER A 513 16.32 35.39 -0.51
C SER A 513 17.61 35.01 -1.22
N ILE A 514 18.15 33.86 -0.90
CA ILE A 514 19.33 33.24 -1.52
C ILE A 514 18.88 31.94 -2.20
#